data_4df84d747db0d7e851a23d56bbada6d6
#
_entry.id   4df84d747db0d7e851a23d56bbada6d6
#
_cell.length_a   1.000
_cell.length_b   1.000
_cell.length_c   1.000
_cell.angle_alpha   90.00
_cell.angle_beta   90.00
_cell.angle_gamma   90.00
#
_symmetry.space_group_name_H-M   'P 1'
#
loop_
_entity.id
_entity.type
_entity.pdbx_description
1 polymer ?
#
loop_
_entity_poly.entity_id
_entity_poly.type
_entity_poly.pdbx_seq_one_letter_code
_entity_poly.pdbx_strand_id
1 'polypeptide(L)' 'MAYWVIGGEYRDASFAALAPGTREERHGPFDSYDEAKKVWAARAWATVDNALMRFRIVEEAEKATQ' A
#
# COMPACT_ATOMS: atom_id res chain seq x y z
N MET A 1 13.33 -11.38 2.00
CA MET A 1 11.97 -10.97 1.61
C MET A 1 11.80 -9.49 1.87
N ALA A 2 11.08 -8.86 1.02
CA ALA A 2 10.78 -7.44 1.20
C ALA A 2 9.27 -7.27 1.31
N TYR A 3 8.86 -6.31 2.12
CA TYR A 3 7.45 -6.00 2.30
C TYR A 3 7.20 -4.57 1.88
N TRP A 4 6.12 -4.35 1.19
CA TRP A 4 5.73 -3.03 0.70
C TRP A 4 4.32 -2.71 1.19
N VAL A 5 4.09 -1.44 1.47
CA VAL A 5 2.74 -0.94 1.69
C VAL A 5 2.36 -0.18 0.44
N ILE A 6 1.34 -0.67 -0.25
CA ILE A 6 0.93 -0.14 -1.54
C ILE A 6 -0.53 0.24 -1.46
N GLY A 7 -0.86 1.42 -1.94
CA GLY A 7 -2.24 1.86 -1.95
C GLY A 7 -2.41 3.19 -2.64
N GLY A 8 -3.58 3.74 -2.49
CA GLY A 8 -3.90 5.02 -3.08
C GLY A 8 -5.39 5.26 -3.05
N GLU A 9 -5.80 6.35 -3.67
CA GLU A 9 -7.20 6.68 -3.80
C GLU A 9 -7.75 6.06 -5.08
N TYR A 10 -8.82 5.29 -4.94
CA TYR A 10 -9.42 4.60 -6.07
C TYR A 10 -10.61 5.36 -6.59
N ARG A 11 -10.94 5.11 -7.86
CA ARG A 11 -12.00 5.83 -8.55
C ARG A 11 -13.38 5.51 -7.97
N ASP A 12 -13.57 4.27 -7.57
CA ASP A 12 -14.85 3.84 -7.04
C ASP A 12 -14.64 2.64 -6.12
N ALA A 13 -15.73 2.13 -5.58
CA ALA A 13 -15.67 1.07 -4.58
C ALA A 13 -15.24 -0.29 -5.12
N SER A 14 -15.02 -0.42 -6.42
CA SER A 14 -14.48 -1.66 -6.95
C SER A 14 -12.98 -1.79 -6.68
N PHE A 15 -12.31 -0.68 -6.38
CA PHE A 15 -10.87 -0.64 -6.13
C PHE A 15 -10.06 -1.23 -7.28
N ALA A 16 -10.58 -1.10 -8.50
CA ALA A 16 -9.91 -1.64 -9.68
C ALA A 16 -9.01 -0.64 -10.35
N ALA A 17 -9.32 0.65 -10.26
CA ALA A 17 -8.54 1.69 -10.91
C ALA A 17 -8.40 2.89 -9.99
N LEU A 18 -7.25 3.55 -10.06
CA LEU A 18 -7.00 4.75 -9.27
C LEU A 18 -7.85 5.90 -9.77
N ALA A 19 -8.16 6.83 -8.88
CA ALA A 19 -8.89 8.02 -9.23
C ALA A 19 -8.08 8.87 -10.20
N PRO A 20 -8.75 9.56 -11.12
CA PRO A 20 -8.03 10.43 -12.07
C PRO A 20 -7.18 11.46 -11.33
N GLY A 21 -5.96 11.64 -11.80
CA GLY A 21 -5.06 12.61 -11.21
C GLY A 21 -4.33 12.15 -9.97
N THR A 22 -4.56 10.92 -9.53
CA THR A 22 -3.87 10.37 -8.36
C THR A 22 -2.86 9.32 -8.79
N ARG A 23 -1.97 8.98 -7.87
CA ARG A 23 -0.94 7.98 -8.10
C ARG A 23 -0.96 6.96 -6.99
N GLU A 24 -0.52 5.75 -7.31
CA GLU A 24 -0.31 4.73 -6.32
C GLU A 24 0.83 5.13 -5.39
N GLU A 25 0.60 4.96 -4.09
CA GLU A 25 1.65 5.16 -3.10
C GLU A 25 2.34 3.84 -2.83
N ARG A 26 3.67 3.89 -2.73
CA ARG A 26 4.46 2.73 -2.40
C ARG A 26 5.42 3.12 -1.29
N HIS A 27 5.38 2.39 -0.20
CA HIS A 27 6.24 2.61 0.95
C HIS A 27 7.07 1.36 1.21
N GLY A 28 8.35 1.53 1.38
CA GLY A 28 9.25 0.42 1.63
C GLY A 28 10.48 0.52 0.76
N PRO A 29 11.21 -0.58 0.58
CA PRO A 29 10.91 -1.92 1.13
C PRO A 29 11.21 -2.00 2.63
N PHE A 30 10.45 -2.83 3.32
CA PHE A 30 10.64 -3.08 4.74
C PHE A 30 11.19 -4.48 4.94
N ASP A 31 12.03 -4.65 5.96
CA ASP A 31 12.67 -5.93 6.22
C ASP A 31 11.72 -6.93 6.86
N SER A 32 10.69 -6.45 7.54
CA SER A 32 9.79 -7.34 8.24
C SER A 32 8.35 -6.94 8.01
N TYR A 33 7.47 -7.91 8.18
CA TYR A 33 6.04 -7.67 8.09
C TYR A 33 5.59 -6.67 9.16
N ASP A 34 6.17 -6.76 10.36
CA ASP A 34 5.77 -5.87 11.45
C ASP A 34 6.05 -4.41 11.10
N GLU A 35 7.17 -4.14 10.46
CA GLU A 35 7.48 -2.78 10.04
C GLU A 35 6.49 -2.28 8.99
N ALA A 36 6.20 -3.13 8.02
CA ALA A 36 5.23 -2.78 6.99
C ALA A 36 3.86 -2.54 7.61
N LYS A 37 3.47 -3.37 8.57
CA LYS A 37 2.18 -3.24 9.23
C LYS A 37 2.05 -1.92 9.98
N LYS A 38 3.13 -1.46 10.60
CA LYS A 38 3.09 -0.16 11.28
C LYS A 38 2.80 0.96 10.30
N VAL A 39 3.46 0.93 9.15
CA VAL A 39 3.22 1.95 8.12
C VAL A 39 1.83 1.81 7.54
N TRP A 40 1.40 0.58 7.28
CA TRP A 40 0.05 0.33 6.78
C TRP A 40 -1.00 0.90 7.73
N ALA A 41 -0.85 0.64 9.02
CA ALA A 41 -1.79 1.14 10.01
C ALA A 41 -1.79 2.65 10.08
N ALA A 42 -0.62 3.27 10.01
CA ALA A 42 -0.51 4.72 10.05
C ALA A 42 -1.22 5.34 8.84
N ARG A 43 -1.02 4.77 7.66
CA ARG A 43 -1.66 5.28 6.47
C ARG A 43 -3.16 5.04 6.49
N ALA A 44 -3.58 3.88 7.00
CA ALA A 44 -5.01 3.58 7.11
C ALA A 44 -5.70 4.57 8.04
N TRP A 45 -5.09 4.90 9.17
CA TRP A 45 -5.66 5.87 10.09
C TRP A 45 -5.66 7.28 9.50
N ALA A 46 -4.59 7.64 8.79
CA ALA A 46 -4.48 8.96 8.20
C ALA A 46 -5.55 9.20 7.12
N THR A 47 -6.05 8.12 6.53
CA THR A 47 -7.01 8.22 5.44
C THR A 47 -8.37 7.64 5.81
N VAL A 48 -8.65 7.50 7.11
CA VAL A 48 -9.87 6.84 7.56
C VAL A 48 -11.15 7.54 7.08
N ASP A 49 -11.09 8.83 6.84
CA ASP A 49 -12.24 9.58 6.37
C ASP A 49 -12.47 9.47 4.86
N ASN A 50 -11.59 8.80 4.15
CA ASN A 50 -11.73 8.64 2.71
C ASN A 50 -12.02 7.19 2.38
N ALA A 51 -13.28 6.89 2.11
CA ALA A 51 -13.71 5.50 1.88
C ALA A 51 -13.10 4.88 0.63
N LEU A 52 -12.55 5.68 -0.27
CA LEU A 52 -11.96 5.18 -1.50
C LEU A 52 -10.45 4.98 -1.40
N MET A 53 -9.86 5.33 -0.26
CA MET A 53 -8.45 5.05 -0.03
C MET A 53 -8.29 3.63 0.49
N ARG A 54 -7.31 2.93 -0.08
CA ARG A 54 -6.99 1.57 0.34
C ARG A 54 -5.50 1.36 0.34
N PHE A 55 -5.04 0.62 1.33
CA PHE A 55 -3.65 0.22 1.43
C PHE A 55 -3.58 -1.27 1.71
N ARG A 56 -2.54 -1.91 1.18
CA ARG A 56 -2.32 -3.33 1.42
C ARG A 56 -0.83 -3.56 1.61
N ILE A 57 -0.51 -4.68 2.25
CA ILE A 57 0.86 -5.11 2.42
C ILE A 57 1.15 -6.18 1.39
N VAL A 58 2.21 -5.99 0.63
CA VAL A 58 2.62 -6.91 -0.41
C VAL A 58 3.98 -7.47 -0.03
N GLU A 59 4.09 -8.78 -0.04
CA GLU A 59 5.34 -9.46 0.19
C GLU A 59 5.99 -9.75 -1.15
N GLU A 60 7.25 -9.37 -1.27
CA GLU A 60 7.98 -9.58 -2.51
C GLU A 60 9.20 -10.44 -2.22
N ALA A 61 9.28 -11.58 -2.88
CA ALA A 61 10.44 -12.44 -2.76
C ALA A 61 11.64 -11.77 -3.38
N GLU A 62 12.79 -11.95 -2.75
CA GLU A 62 14.02 -11.43 -3.33
C GLU A 62 14.34 -12.16 -4.61
N LYS A 63 14.78 -11.39 -5.55
CA LYS A 63 15.11 -11.94 -6.85
C LYS A 63 16.60 -11.85 -7.09
N ALA A 64 17.33 -12.12 -6.07
CA ALA A 64 18.76 -11.89 -6.09
C ALA A 64 19.46 -12.58 -7.25
N THR A 65 18.88 -13.61 -7.73
CA THR A 65 19.53 -14.42 -8.76
C THR A 65 18.98 -14.18 -10.14
N GLN A 66 18.05 -13.36 -10.26
CA GLN A 66 17.29 -13.29 -11.51
C GLN A 66 17.93 -12.45 -12.52
#